data_bd8c70fd88ea7594f68bd4b1aca2e1d5
#
_entry.id   bd8c70fd88ea7594f68bd4b1aca2e1d5
#
_cell.length_a   1.000
_cell.length_b   1.000
_cell.length_c   1.000
_cell.angle_alpha   90.00
_cell.angle_beta   90.00
_cell.angle_gamma   90.00
#
_symmetry.space_group_name_H-M   'P 1'
#
loop_
_entity.id
_entity.type
_entity.pdbx_description
1 polymer ?
#
loop_
_entity_poly.entity_id
_entity_poly.type
_entity_poly.pdbx_seq_one_letter_code
_entity_poly.pdbx_strand_id
1 'polypeptide(L)'
;MSSRNAKLLYRHLEAENAQDLNGTLATLHPDCVFQDHATGQLWRGHSGAADHYRQWWTTFDVTVERLADQSAGWPDENTFIAEAAWKGRHVGEFLGIPASGRDILQRFVVVVGFQDGLMTSERFHYDLASLLRQTGSNVVPDIGSLPYSIMSA
;
A
#
# COMPACT_ATOMS: atom_id res chain seq x y z
N MET A 1 -8.15 -4.55 21.41
CA MET A 1 -7.27 -5.00 20.30
C MET A 1 -7.42 -6.50 20.14
N SER A 2 -7.79 -6.97 18.96
CA SER A 2 -7.84 -8.41 18.68
C SER A 2 -6.43 -8.95 18.48
N SER A 3 -5.98 -9.86 19.34
CA SER A 3 -4.68 -10.53 19.15
C SER A 3 -4.62 -11.34 17.85
N ARG A 4 -5.79 -11.77 17.34
CA ARG A 4 -5.94 -12.49 16.08
C ARG A 4 -5.61 -11.59 14.89
N ASN A 5 -6.21 -10.39 14.83
CA ASN A 5 -5.96 -9.43 13.75
C ASN A 5 -4.52 -8.92 13.77
N ALA A 6 -3.94 -8.69 14.93
CA ALA A 6 -2.54 -8.30 15.06
C ALA A 6 -1.58 -9.39 14.53
N LYS A 7 -1.85 -10.67 14.85
CA LYS A 7 -1.08 -11.80 14.31
C LYS A 7 -1.24 -11.95 12.79
N LEU A 8 -2.45 -11.72 12.29
CA LEU A 8 -2.72 -11.75 10.85
C LEU A 8 -1.95 -10.66 10.11
N LEU A 9 -1.99 -9.42 10.64
CA LEU A 9 -1.24 -8.30 10.08
C LEU A 9 0.26 -8.54 10.04
N TYR A 10 0.81 -9.14 11.10
CA TYR A 10 2.22 -9.50 11.15
C TYR A 10 2.59 -10.51 10.04
N ARG A 11 1.80 -11.59 9.90
CA ARG A 11 2.00 -12.58 8.83
C ARG A 11 1.87 -11.95 7.44
N HIS A 12 0.93 -11.01 7.27
CA HIS A 12 0.76 -10.28 6.02
C HIS A 12 2.04 -9.51 5.67
N LEU A 13 2.59 -8.72 6.61
CA LEU A 13 3.81 -7.96 6.41
C LEU A 13 5.02 -8.85 6.11
N GLU A 14 5.14 -10.00 6.78
CA GLU A 14 6.22 -10.94 6.49
C GLU A 14 6.13 -11.46 5.05
N ALA A 15 4.93 -11.88 4.61
CA ALA A 15 4.72 -12.37 3.25
C ALA A 15 4.95 -11.27 2.21
N GLU A 16 4.42 -10.07 2.46
CA GLU A 16 4.61 -8.91 1.58
C GLU A 16 6.10 -8.56 1.43
N ASN A 17 6.84 -8.46 2.51
CA ASN A 17 8.26 -8.13 2.48
C ASN A 17 9.13 -9.25 1.87
N ALA A 18 8.65 -10.49 1.90
CA ALA A 18 9.26 -11.61 1.19
C ALA A 18 8.84 -11.68 -0.29
N GLN A 19 7.95 -10.78 -0.74
CA GLN A 19 7.32 -10.82 -2.06
C GLN A 19 6.66 -12.18 -2.36
N ASP A 20 6.14 -12.83 -1.33
CA ASP A 20 5.36 -14.06 -1.42
C ASP A 20 3.90 -13.71 -1.72
N LEU A 21 3.54 -13.70 -3.00
CA LEU A 21 2.20 -13.32 -3.43
C LEU A 21 1.13 -14.24 -2.84
N ASN A 22 1.34 -15.56 -2.87
CA ASN A 22 0.36 -16.50 -2.35
C ASN A 22 0.17 -16.35 -0.83
N GLY A 23 1.25 -16.19 -0.09
CA GLY A 23 1.22 -15.93 1.35
C GLY A 23 0.53 -14.60 1.68
N THR A 24 0.78 -13.56 0.89
CA THR A 24 0.12 -12.26 1.02
C THR A 24 -1.38 -12.37 0.76
N LEU A 25 -1.79 -12.96 -0.36
CA LEU A 25 -3.22 -13.15 -0.70
C LEU A 25 -3.98 -14.02 0.31
N ALA A 26 -3.32 -14.99 0.93
CA ALA A 26 -3.92 -15.87 1.94
C ALA A 26 -4.38 -15.12 3.20
N THR A 27 -3.90 -13.90 3.44
CA THR A 27 -4.32 -13.04 4.56
C THR A 27 -5.51 -12.14 4.23
N LEU A 28 -5.90 -12.07 2.96
CA LEU A 28 -6.90 -11.15 2.45
C LEU A 28 -8.27 -11.80 2.30
N HIS A 29 -9.31 -11.03 2.62
CA HIS A 29 -10.68 -11.41 2.31
C HIS A 29 -10.87 -11.52 0.79
N PRO A 30 -11.68 -12.47 0.28
CA PRO A 30 -11.93 -12.60 -1.16
C PRO A 30 -12.45 -11.32 -1.82
N ASP A 31 -13.25 -10.52 -1.09
CA ASP A 31 -13.81 -9.26 -1.55
C ASP A 31 -13.03 -8.03 -1.06
N CYS A 32 -11.74 -8.17 -0.80
CA CYS A 32 -10.91 -7.07 -0.32
C CYS A 32 -10.88 -5.90 -1.32
N VAL A 33 -10.67 -4.69 -0.78
CA VAL A 33 -10.59 -3.46 -1.57
C VAL A 33 -9.36 -2.67 -1.16
N PHE A 34 -8.53 -2.31 -2.13
CA PHE A 34 -7.36 -1.46 -1.92
C PHE A 34 -7.55 -0.13 -2.63
N GLN A 35 -7.25 0.96 -1.95
CA GLN A 35 -7.40 2.33 -2.46
C GLN A 35 -6.10 3.09 -2.26
N ASP A 36 -5.54 3.59 -3.36
CA ASP A 36 -4.41 4.50 -3.34
C ASP A 36 -4.93 5.94 -3.53
N HIS A 37 -4.97 6.70 -2.45
CA HIS A 37 -5.49 8.06 -2.46
C HIS A 37 -4.55 9.08 -3.10
N ALA A 38 -3.28 8.73 -3.28
CA ALA A 38 -2.32 9.60 -3.95
C ALA A 38 -2.41 9.50 -5.48
N THR A 39 -2.61 8.29 -6.02
CA THR A 39 -2.70 8.05 -7.47
C THR A 39 -4.13 7.91 -7.98
N GLY A 40 -5.11 7.69 -7.08
CA GLY A 40 -6.49 7.41 -7.43
C GLY A 40 -6.73 5.97 -7.90
N GLN A 41 -5.77 5.07 -7.74
CA GLN A 41 -5.94 3.67 -8.12
C GLN A 41 -6.83 2.91 -7.14
N LEU A 42 -7.62 1.98 -7.66
CA LEU A 42 -8.55 1.13 -6.92
C LEU A 42 -8.41 -0.31 -7.42
N TRP A 43 -8.25 -1.25 -6.49
CA TRP A 43 -8.15 -2.68 -6.76
C TRP A 43 -9.19 -3.45 -5.94
N ARG A 44 -9.79 -4.47 -6.53
CA ARG A 44 -10.83 -5.28 -5.89
C ARG A 44 -10.51 -6.76 -5.96
N GLY A 45 -10.77 -7.46 -4.87
CA GLY A 45 -10.60 -8.90 -4.74
C GLY A 45 -9.13 -9.35 -4.81
N HIS A 46 -8.91 -10.65 -4.78
CA HIS A 46 -7.56 -11.21 -4.85
C HIS A 46 -6.85 -10.88 -6.16
N SER A 47 -7.58 -10.83 -7.28
CA SER A 47 -7.00 -10.45 -8.58
C SER A 47 -6.48 -9.00 -8.54
N GLY A 48 -7.29 -8.06 -8.03
CA GLY A 48 -6.87 -6.66 -7.90
C GLY A 48 -5.73 -6.50 -6.89
N ALA A 49 -5.78 -7.18 -5.76
CA ALA A 49 -4.70 -7.18 -4.78
C ALA A 49 -3.39 -7.69 -5.39
N ALA A 50 -3.44 -8.77 -6.17
CA ALA A 50 -2.27 -9.27 -6.88
C ALA A 50 -1.67 -8.23 -7.84
N ASP A 51 -2.49 -7.50 -8.57
CA ASP A 51 -2.05 -6.41 -9.46
C ASP A 51 -1.41 -5.27 -8.67
N HIS A 52 -1.99 -4.91 -7.52
CA HIS A 52 -1.43 -3.90 -6.61
C HIS A 52 -0.01 -4.29 -6.15
N TYR A 53 0.17 -5.50 -5.59
CA TYR A 53 1.48 -5.93 -5.10
C TYR A 53 2.50 -6.06 -6.22
N ARG A 54 2.13 -6.64 -7.36
CA ARG A 54 3.03 -6.74 -8.52
C ARG A 54 3.48 -5.37 -9.00
N GLN A 55 2.57 -4.39 -9.07
CA GLN A 55 2.91 -3.02 -9.45
C GLN A 55 4.04 -2.46 -8.56
N TRP A 56 3.88 -2.52 -7.24
CA TRP A 56 4.86 -1.98 -6.31
C TRP A 56 6.17 -2.76 -6.30
N TRP A 57 6.12 -4.09 -6.33
CA TRP A 57 7.31 -4.93 -6.36
C TRP A 57 8.11 -4.78 -7.66
N THR A 58 7.45 -4.74 -8.81
CA THR A 58 8.14 -4.63 -10.11
C THR A 58 8.57 -3.21 -10.45
N THR A 59 7.96 -2.21 -9.84
CA THR A 59 8.28 -0.79 -10.06
C THR A 59 9.37 -0.29 -9.12
N PHE A 60 9.27 -0.64 -7.83
CA PHE A 60 10.15 -0.09 -6.80
C PHE A 60 10.87 -1.14 -5.94
N ASP A 61 10.60 -2.42 -6.11
CA ASP A 61 11.18 -3.48 -5.26
C ASP A 61 11.02 -3.18 -3.76
N VAL A 62 9.79 -2.94 -3.35
CA VAL A 62 9.39 -2.36 -2.07
C VAL A 62 9.63 -3.31 -0.90
N THR A 63 10.17 -2.78 0.19
CA THR A 63 10.16 -3.37 1.53
C THR A 63 9.53 -2.37 2.50
N VAL A 64 8.49 -2.78 3.21
CA VAL A 64 7.80 -1.95 4.20
C VAL A 64 8.49 -2.03 5.54
N GLU A 65 8.65 -0.87 6.19
CA GLU A 65 9.22 -0.76 7.53
C GLU A 65 8.57 0.39 8.30
N ARG A 66 8.78 0.44 9.62
CA ARG A 66 8.44 1.59 10.45
C ARG A 66 9.71 2.31 10.89
N LEU A 67 9.68 3.63 10.77
CA LEU A 67 10.75 4.49 11.27
C LEU A 67 10.50 4.83 12.76
N ALA A 68 11.55 5.22 13.48
CA ALA A 68 11.50 5.42 14.92
C ALA A 68 10.52 6.51 15.39
N ASP A 69 10.23 7.49 14.52
CA ASP A 69 9.31 8.60 14.79
C ASP A 69 7.85 8.32 14.38
N GLN A 70 7.55 7.12 13.88
CA GLN A 70 6.24 6.77 13.35
C GLN A 70 5.36 6.06 14.39
N SER A 71 4.07 6.35 14.33
CA SER A 71 3.04 5.84 15.24
C SER A 71 2.12 4.84 14.56
N ALA A 72 1.58 3.91 15.34
CA ALA A 72 0.56 2.99 14.88
C ALA A 72 -0.39 2.65 16.03
N GLY A 73 -1.62 2.28 15.70
CA GLY A 73 -2.60 1.91 16.72
C GLY A 73 -3.84 1.26 16.15
N TRP A 74 -4.68 0.82 17.09
CA TRP A 74 -5.96 0.19 16.84
C TRP A 74 -7.06 1.06 17.43
N PRO A 75 -7.75 1.92 16.62
CA PRO A 75 -8.88 2.70 17.13
C PRO A 75 -10.07 1.82 17.52
N ASP A 76 -10.21 0.65 16.92
CA ASP A 76 -11.15 -0.41 17.29
C ASP A 76 -10.58 -1.78 16.94
N GLU A 77 -11.32 -2.88 17.23
CA GLU A 77 -10.85 -4.25 17.01
C GLU A 77 -10.62 -4.61 15.52
N ASN A 78 -11.27 -3.90 14.61
CA ASN A 78 -11.30 -4.23 13.18
C ASN A 78 -10.62 -3.15 12.32
N THR A 79 -9.99 -2.17 12.94
CA THR A 79 -9.29 -1.10 12.22
C THR A 79 -7.88 -0.92 12.79
N PHE A 80 -6.89 -0.94 11.91
CA PHE A 80 -5.52 -0.59 12.24
C PHE A 80 -5.10 0.63 11.43
N ILE A 81 -4.45 1.59 12.08
CA ILE A 81 -3.90 2.78 11.42
C ILE A 81 -2.42 2.85 11.75
N ALA A 82 -1.60 3.07 10.73
CA ALA A 82 -0.17 3.21 10.91
C ALA A 82 0.42 4.29 10.02
N GLU A 83 1.32 5.08 10.61
CA GLU A 83 2.39 5.69 9.84
C GLU A 83 3.43 4.62 9.57
N ALA A 84 3.89 4.53 8.33
CA ALA A 84 4.91 3.59 7.89
C ALA A 84 5.78 4.19 6.79
N ALA A 85 6.77 3.46 6.36
CA ALA A 85 7.57 3.82 5.20
C ALA A 85 7.86 2.56 4.39
N TRP A 86 8.09 2.75 3.11
CA TRP A 86 8.75 1.72 2.32
C TRP A 86 10.03 2.27 1.71
N LYS A 87 10.97 1.39 1.54
CA LYS A 87 12.21 1.64 0.80
C LYS A 87 12.27 0.70 -0.39
N GLY A 88 12.96 1.15 -1.42
CA GLY A 88 13.16 0.39 -2.62
C GLY A 88 14.01 1.14 -3.62
N ARG A 89 14.00 0.68 -4.85
CA ARG A 89 14.71 1.30 -5.98
C ARG A 89 13.76 1.41 -7.16
N HIS A 90 13.75 2.56 -7.82
CA HIS A 90 12.91 2.80 -8.99
C HIS A 90 13.44 2.01 -10.20
N VAL A 91 12.98 0.77 -10.37
CA VAL A 91 13.46 -0.20 -11.35
C VAL A 91 12.50 -0.46 -12.51
N GLY A 92 11.25 0.01 -12.40
CA GLY A 92 10.22 -0.11 -13.45
C GLY A 92 9.55 1.23 -13.73
N GLU A 93 8.79 1.32 -14.82
CA GLU A 93 8.00 2.51 -15.13
C GLU A 93 6.95 2.77 -14.06
N PHE A 94 6.80 4.04 -13.66
CA PHE A 94 5.77 4.51 -12.73
C PHE A 94 5.07 5.74 -13.29
N LEU A 95 3.76 5.64 -13.53
CA LEU A 95 2.92 6.74 -14.08
C LEU A 95 3.53 7.40 -15.33
N GLY A 96 4.07 6.59 -16.24
CA GLY A 96 4.73 7.07 -17.44
C GLY A 96 6.18 7.56 -17.25
N ILE A 97 6.70 7.51 -16.04
CA ILE A 97 8.08 7.91 -15.74
C ILE A 97 8.99 6.67 -15.86
N PRO A 98 9.96 6.65 -16.78
CA PRO A 98 10.87 5.53 -16.93
C PRO A 98 11.68 5.26 -15.66
N ALA A 99 12.11 4.02 -15.46
CA ALA A 99 12.97 3.63 -14.35
C ALA A 99 14.19 4.52 -14.24
N SER A 100 14.41 5.13 -13.08
CA SER A 100 15.54 6.03 -12.82
C SER A 100 16.73 5.33 -12.13
N GLY A 101 16.52 4.15 -11.58
CA GLY A 101 17.52 3.44 -10.76
C GLY A 101 17.79 4.08 -9.40
N ARG A 102 17.03 5.11 -9.02
CA ARG A 102 17.23 5.83 -7.75
C ARG A 102 16.68 5.06 -6.57
N ASP A 103 17.34 5.19 -5.43
CA ASP A 103 16.85 4.72 -4.15
C ASP A 103 15.73 5.61 -3.66
N ILE A 104 14.67 5.00 -3.12
CA ILE A 104 13.45 5.66 -2.65
C ILE A 104 13.23 5.31 -1.18
N LEU A 105 12.85 6.30 -0.39
CA LEU A 105 12.25 6.12 0.92
C LEU A 105 10.95 6.95 0.96
N GLN A 106 9.81 6.27 0.95
CA GLN A 106 8.51 6.94 0.90
C GLN A 106 7.74 6.69 2.20
N ARG A 107 7.40 7.76 2.90
CA ARG A 107 6.49 7.71 4.05
C ARG A 107 5.04 7.63 3.58
N PHE A 108 4.22 6.89 4.30
CA PHE A 108 2.78 6.80 4.04
C PHE A 108 2.00 6.56 5.32
N VAL A 109 0.71 6.78 5.25
CA VAL A 109 -0.26 6.33 6.25
C VAL A 109 -1.13 5.27 5.60
N VAL A 110 -1.36 4.18 6.30
CA VAL A 110 -2.29 3.14 5.88
C VAL A 110 -3.39 2.95 6.91
N VAL A 111 -4.61 2.78 6.42
CA VAL A 111 -5.76 2.37 7.20
C VAL A 111 -6.17 0.98 6.73
N VAL A 112 -6.08 0.00 7.63
CA VAL A 112 -6.34 -1.42 7.34
C VAL A 112 -7.63 -1.85 8.02
N GLY A 113 -8.54 -2.44 7.27
CA GLY A 113 -9.78 -3.02 7.78
C GLY A 113 -9.69 -4.53 7.89
N PHE A 114 -10.42 -5.09 8.88
CA PHE A 114 -10.48 -6.52 9.13
C PHE A 114 -11.92 -6.99 9.31
N GLN A 115 -12.22 -8.19 8.86
CA GLN A 115 -13.48 -8.89 9.12
C GLN A 115 -13.25 -10.39 9.07
N ASP A 116 -13.86 -11.14 9.98
CA ASP A 116 -13.81 -12.61 10.06
C ASP A 116 -12.38 -13.17 10.08
N GLY A 117 -11.43 -12.40 10.61
CA GLY A 117 -10.03 -12.77 10.72
C GLY A 117 -9.26 -12.72 9.40
N LEU A 118 -9.71 -11.91 8.45
CA LEU A 118 -9.04 -11.58 7.21
C LEU A 118 -8.99 -10.06 7.02
N MET A 119 -8.02 -9.57 6.25
CA MET A 119 -7.93 -8.17 5.89
C MET A 119 -8.91 -7.86 4.76
N THR A 120 -9.76 -6.87 4.97
CA THR A 120 -10.81 -6.48 4.00
C THR A 120 -10.47 -5.26 3.19
N SER A 121 -9.55 -4.44 3.68
CA SER A 121 -9.18 -3.21 2.96
C SER A 121 -7.83 -2.66 3.39
N GLU A 122 -7.19 -1.98 2.46
CA GLU A 122 -6.09 -1.06 2.72
C GLU A 122 -6.34 0.25 2.00
N ARG A 123 -6.17 1.37 2.69
CA ARG A 123 -6.25 2.72 2.15
C ARG A 123 -4.93 3.43 2.40
N PHE A 124 -4.26 3.81 1.32
CA PHE A 124 -2.94 4.42 1.37
C PHE A 124 -3.03 5.92 1.14
N HIS A 125 -2.34 6.69 2.00
CA HIS A 125 -2.22 8.14 1.91
C HIS A 125 -0.74 8.50 1.95
N TYR A 126 -0.25 9.17 0.93
CA TYR A 126 1.13 9.63 0.87
C TYR A 126 1.27 10.84 -0.04
N ASP A 127 2.39 11.53 0.09
CA ASP A 127 2.74 12.67 -0.76
C ASP A 127 3.31 12.18 -2.09
N LEU A 128 2.48 12.14 -3.13
CA LEU A 128 2.87 11.74 -4.47
C LEU A 128 3.97 12.67 -5.02
N ALA A 129 3.92 13.97 -4.73
CA ALA A 129 4.94 14.90 -5.18
C ALA A 129 6.32 14.55 -4.60
N SER A 130 6.36 14.09 -3.34
CA SER A 130 7.61 13.60 -2.73
C SER A 130 8.15 12.37 -3.46
N LEU A 131 7.29 11.40 -3.78
CA LEU A 131 7.70 10.21 -4.54
C LEU A 131 8.24 10.58 -5.93
N LEU A 132 7.55 11.46 -6.65
CA LEU A 132 7.99 11.91 -7.96
C LEU A 132 9.34 12.64 -7.91
N ARG A 133 9.55 13.53 -6.93
CA ARG A 133 10.85 14.19 -6.73
C ARG A 133 11.98 13.18 -6.50
N GLN A 134 11.72 12.12 -5.75
CA GLN A 134 12.71 11.07 -5.48
C GLN A 134 13.07 10.28 -6.75
N THR A 135 12.15 10.11 -7.69
CA THR A 135 12.46 9.52 -9.00
C THR A 135 13.28 10.45 -9.90
N GLY A 136 13.45 11.69 -9.50
CA GLY A 136 14.13 12.72 -10.29
C GLY A 136 13.24 13.39 -11.33
N SER A 137 11.95 13.06 -11.36
CA SER A 137 10.98 13.70 -12.25
C SER A 137 10.48 15.02 -11.67
N ASN A 138 10.34 16.02 -12.53
CA ASN A 138 9.65 17.28 -12.25
C ASN A 138 8.34 17.40 -13.05
N VAL A 139 7.95 16.34 -13.72
CA VAL A 139 6.68 16.26 -14.46
C VAL A 139 5.62 15.74 -13.50
N VAL A 140 4.49 16.45 -13.43
CA VAL A 140 3.30 15.97 -12.73
C VAL A 140 2.51 15.09 -13.71
N PRO A 141 2.38 13.78 -13.47
CA PRO A 141 1.62 12.92 -14.38
C PRO A 141 0.12 13.25 -14.31
N ASP A 142 -0.58 13.04 -15.41
CA ASP A 142 -2.03 13.05 -15.42
C ASP A 142 -2.53 11.73 -14.82
N ILE A 143 -3.01 11.79 -13.58
CA ILE A 143 -3.58 10.64 -12.89
C ILE A 143 -5.09 10.50 -13.11
N GLY A 144 -5.68 11.41 -13.88
CA GLY A 144 -7.10 11.37 -14.24
C GLY A 144 -8.04 11.57 -13.04
N SER A 145 -9.25 11.07 -13.20
CA SER A 145 -10.27 11.10 -12.15
C SER A 145 -10.03 10.00 -11.13
N LEU A 146 -10.36 10.27 -9.87
CA LEU A 146 -10.37 9.23 -8.83
C LEU A 146 -11.36 8.12 -9.22
N PRO A 147 -11.00 6.84 -9.08
CA PRO A 147 -11.82 5.72 -9.52
C PRO A 147 -12.98 5.39 -8.57
N TYR A 148 -13.11 6.09 -7.46
CA TYR A 148 -14.16 5.92 -6.47
C TYR A 148 -14.95 7.21 -6.26
N SER A 149 -16.26 7.07 -6.12
CA SER A 149 -17.16 8.19 -5.91
C SER A 149 -17.02 8.74 -4.49
N ILE A 150 -17.18 10.06 -4.36
CA ILE A 150 -17.39 10.68 -3.06
C ILE A 150 -18.79 10.23 -2.59
N MET A 151 -18.83 9.59 -1.43
CA MET A 151 -20.11 9.26 -0.80
C MET A 151 -20.76 10.55 -0.29
N SER A 152 -22.00 10.79 -0.69
CA SER A 152 -22.80 11.87 -0.10
C SER A 152 -23.01 11.58 1.37
N ALA A 153 -22.77 12.55 2.20
CA ALA A 153 -23.02 12.47 3.64
C ALA A 153 -24.51 12.36 3.94
#